data_07dc7af780f7f1e84fad777fe74b799c
#
_entry.id   07dc7af780f7f1e84fad777fe74b799c
#
_cell.length_a   1.000
_cell.length_b   1.000
_cell.length_c   1.000
_cell.angle_alpha   90.00
_cell.angle_beta   90.00
_cell.angle_gamma   90.00
#
_symmetry.space_group_name_H-M   'P 1'
#
loop_
_entity.id
_entity.type
_entity.pdbx_description
1 polymer ?
#
loop_
_entity_poly.entity_id
_entity_poly.type
_entity_poly.pdbx_seq_one_letter_code
_entity_poly.pdbx_strand_id
1 'polypeptide(L)'
;VINRLTIKKRLSSYNIQESLIEYFDNSDMINSNSKIKNNFHFPKEYVFFHYKHKLFNDLLGWSLVDIDNLLEFLEKKNKNIMFSSELNNNHVNNHFLKKYNSFDFYNKTKKNINERGIYFLKDVEGYDLFDIVKKSNNVVAPEGIITHMAYFLKKPILALMHFNLKNKRDFINQIISCKEWFPPSKYKFIVLKKNFAKSINKLSKRI
;
A
#
# COMPACT_ATOMS: atom_id res chain seq x y z
N VAL A 1 30.47 4.14 12.24
CA VAL A 1 29.82 5.02 11.24
C VAL A 1 30.07 4.40 9.88
N ILE A 2 29.11 3.65 9.36
CA ILE A 2 29.18 3.06 8.02
C ILE A 2 29.12 4.23 7.02
N ASN A 3 30.15 4.41 6.25
CA ASN A 3 30.27 5.52 5.32
C ASN A 3 29.17 5.39 4.25
N ARG A 4 28.29 6.39 4.16
CA ARG A 4 27.17 6.44 3.19
C ARG A 4 27.59 6.24 1.74
N LEU A 5 28.81 6.63 1.38
CA LEU A 5 29.39 6.38 0.06
C LEU A 5 29.64 4.88 -0.20
N THR A 6 29.93 4.12 0.86
CA THR A 6 30.12 2.66 0.75
C THR A 6 28.78 1.94 0.60
N ILE A 7 27.72 2.46 1.22
CA ILE A 7 26.35 1.97 1.00
C ILE A 7 25.90 2.29 -0.42
N LYS A 8 26.15 3.50 -0.93
CA LYS A 8 25.84 3.86 -2.33
C LYS A 8 26.53 2.96 -3.35
N LYS A 9 27.76 2.53 -3.09
CA LYS A 9 28.49 1.61 -3.97
C LYS A 9 28.05 0.15 -3.85
N ARG A 10 27.56 -0.29 -2.68
CA ARG A 10 27.16 -1.68 -2.43
C ARG A 10 25.68 -1.95 -2.65
N LEU A 11 24.85 -0.93 -2.52
CA LEU A 11 23.40 -1.00 -2.67
C LEU A 11 23.00 0.05 -3.71
N SER A 12 23.42 -0.13 -4.97
CA SER A 12 22.75 0.61 -6.03
C SER A 12 21.27 0.17 -5.98
N SER A 13 20.34 1.07 -6.21
CA SER A 13 18.91 0.77 -6.31
C SER A 13 18.64 -0.40 -7.27
N TYR A 14 19.51 -0.55 -8.26
CA TYR A 14 19.54 -1.63 -9.22
C TYR A 14 19.80 -3.01 -8.57
N ASN A 15 20.79 -3.13 -7.69
CA ASN A 15 21.12 -4.41 -7.04
C ASN A 15 20.03 -4.91 -6.07
N ILE A 16 19.33 -3.99 -5.40
CA ILE A 16 18.21 -4.38 -4.52
C ILE A 16 17.02 -4.82 -5.36
N GLN A 17 16.75 -4.13 -6.43
CA GLN A 17 15.65 -4.48 -7.34
C GLN A 17 15.95 -5.78 -8.08
N GLU A 18 17.16 -6.01 -8.53
CA GLU A 18 17.59 -7.29 -9.11
C GLU A 18 17.45 -8.43 -8.09
N SER A 19 17.91 -8.22 -6.87
CA SER A 19 17.77 -9.23 -5.81
C SER A 19 16.31 -9.52 -5.47
N LEU A 20 15.44 -8.50 -5.50
CA LEU A 20 13.99 -8.68 -5.32
C LEU A 20 13.35 -9.37 -6.55
N ILE A 21 13.77 -9.00 -7.75
CA ILE A 21 13.32 -9.66 -8.98
C ILE A 21 13.76 -11.13 -8.94
N GLU A 22 15.01 -11.40 -8.64
CA GLU A 22 15.54 -12.75 -8.53
C GLU A 22 14.84 -13.55 -7.42
N TYR A 23 14.57 -12.94 -6.28
CA TYR A 23 13.78 -13.56 -5.21
C TYR A 23 12.35 -13.88 -5.65
N PHE A 24 11.69 -12.99 -6.36
CA PHE A 24 10.33 -13.21 -6.85
C PHE A 24 10.31 -14.17 -8.06
N ASP A 25 11.30 -14.10 -8.97
CA ASP A 25 11.42 -14.99 -10.13
C ASP A 25 11.74 -16.43 -9.70
N ASN A 26 12.58 -16.61 -8.69
CA ASN A 26 12.90 -17.91 -8.11
C ASN A 26 11.87 -18.40 -7.10
N SER A 27 10.96 -17.54 -6.66
CA SER A 27 9.84 -17.97 -5.83
C SER A 27 8.74 -18.55 -6.74
N ASP A 28 8.14 -19.65 -6.32
CA ASP A 28 6.95 -20.21 -6.97
C ASP A 28 5.76 -19.21 -7.02
N MET A 29 5.96 -17.97 -6.53
CA MET A 29 4.96 -16.91 -6.51
C MET A 29 4.48 -16.51 -7.90
N ILE A 30 5.35 -16.55 -8.92
CA ILE A 30 4.98 -16.17 -10.29
C ILE A 30 4.20 -17.29 -10.98
N ASN A 31 4.55 -18.54 -10.67
CA ASN A 31 3.99 -19.72 -11.32
C ASN A 31 2.87 -20.40 -10.52
N SER A 32 2.68 -20.01 -9.26
CA SER A 32 1.61 -20.58 -8.47
C SER A 32 0.26 -20.06 -8.97
N ASN A 33 -0.60 -20.95 -9.39
CA ASN A 33 -2.02 -20.67 -9.48
C ASN A 33 -2.49 -20.25 -8.10
N SER A 34 -2.68 -18.95 -7.89
CA SER A 34 -3.19 -18.44 -6.63
C SER A 34 -4.45 -19.22 -6.28
N LYS A 35 -4.50 -19.71 -5.05
CA LYS A 35 -5.67 -20.45 -4.54
C LYS A 35 -6.88 -19.54 -4.30
N ILE A 36 -6.88 -18.31 -4.84
CA ILE A 36 -8.10 -17.48 -4.93
C ILE A 36 -9.04 -18.17 -5.93
N LYS A 37 -9.31 -19.44 -5.68
CA LYS A 37 -10.25 -20.21 -6.46
C LYS A 37 -11.67 -19.89 -5.99
N ASN A 38 -12.37 -19.19 -6.85
CA ASN A 38 -13.77 -19.35 -7.15
C ASN A 38 -14.84 -18.68 -6.26
N ASN A 39 -14.54 -18.05 -5.12
CA ASN A 39 -15.62 -17.52 -4.26
C ASN A 39 -15.64 -16.00 -4.10
N PHE A 40 -14.66 -15.28 -4.63
CA PHE A 40 -14.61 -13.82 -4.56
C PHE A 40 -14.46 -13.21 -5.95
N HIS A 41 -15.51 -12.57 -6.44
CA HIS A 41 -15.46 -11.82 -7.68
C HIS A 41 -14.87 -10.44 -7.39
N PHE A 42 -13.63 -10.23 -7.81
CA PHE A 42 -13.00 -8.92 -7.78
C PHE A 42 -13.70 -7.98 -8.76
N PRO A 43 -13.87 -6.71 -8.41
CA PRO A 43 -14.19 -5.70 -9.40
C PRO A 43 -13.17 -5.74 -10.53
N LYS A 44 -13.60 -5.54 -11.78
CA LYS A 44 -12.69 -5.53 -12.94
C LYS A 44 -11.62 -4.44 -12.83
N GLU A 45 -11.98 -3.31 -12.21
CA GLU A 45 -11.10 -2.17 -12.02
C GLU A 45 -11.17 -1.71 -10.57
N TYR A 46 -10.02 -1.60 -9.92
CA TYR A 46 -9.91 -1.11 -8.56
C TYR A 46 -8.53 -0.53 -8.26
N VAL A 47 -8.50 0.34 -7.28
CA VAL A 47 -7.26 0.79 -6.62
C VAL A 47 -7.04 -0.08 -5.39
N PHE A 48 -5.84 -0.61 -5.25
CA PHE A 48 -5.46 -1.30 -4.03
C PHE A 48 -4.87 -0.31 -3.02
N PHE A 49 -5.44 -0.26 -1.81
CA PHE A 49 -4.95 0.54 -0.70
C PHE A 49 -4.48 -0.36 0.45
N HIS A 50 -3.35 -0.01 1.06
CA HIS A 50 -2.88 -0.70 2.26
C HIS A 50 -2.86 0.23 3.46
N TYR A 51 -3.58 -0.15 4.52
CA TYR A 51 -3.56 0.55 5.80
C TYR A 51 -2.39 0.06 6.65
N LYS A 52 -1.60 0.99 7.19
CA LYS A 52 -0.49 0.71 8.10
C LYS A 52 -0.66 1.52 9.37
N HIS A 53 -0.96 0.85 10.48
CA HIS A 53 -1.26 1.49 11.78
C HIS A 53 -0.15 2.45 12.23
N LYS A 54 1.09 1.99 12.16
CA LYS A 54 2.27 2.80 12.51
C LYS A 54 2.33 4.13 11.75
N LEU A 55 1.97 4.17 10.48
CA LEU A 55 1.97 5.42 9.73
C LEU A 55 0.80 6.31 10.12
N PHE A 56 -0.41 5.77 10.05
CA PHE A 56 -1.61 6.60 10.13
C PHE A 56 -1.93 7.00 11.56
N ASN A 57 -1.86 6.06 12.50
CA ASN A 57 -2.19 6.33 13.90
C ASN A 57 -0.99 6.88 14.68
N ASP A 58 0.13 6.14 14.74
CA ASP A 58 1.23 6.51 15.63
C ASP A 58 1.99 7.76 15.16
N LEU A 59 2.27 7.86 13.87
CA LEU A 59 3.07 8.97 13.33
C LEU A 59 2.22 10.19 12.95
N LEU A 60 1.07 9.98 12.32
CA LEU A 60 0.19 11.05 11.85
C LEU A 60 -0.85 11.45 12.89
N GLY A 61 -1.21 10.56 13.82
CA GLY A 61 -2.29 10.77 14.78
C GLY A 61 -3.67 10.79 14.11
N TRP A 62 -3.83 10.10 12.98
CA TRP A 62 -5.11 10.01 12.28
C TRP A 62 -6.00 8.96 12.94
N SER A 63 -7.25 9.32 13.12
CA SER A 63 -8.28 8.43 13.63
C SER A 63 -8.78 7.45 12.56
N LEU A 64 -9.52 6.42 12.96
CA LEU A 64 -10.19 5.54 11.99
C LEU A 64 -11.23 6.29 11.14
N VAL A 65 -11.84 7.35 11.68
CA VAL A 65 -12.73 8.23 10.91
C VAL A 65 -11.98 8.96 9.79
N ASP A 66 -10.73 9.40 10.05
CA ASP A 66 -9.89 9.99 9.00
C ASP A 66 -9.56 8.97 7.91
N ILE A 67 -9.30 7.72 8.29
CA ILE A 67 -9.07 6.65 7.32
C ILE A 67 -10.34 6.35 6.50
N ASP A 68 -11.49 6.32 7.13
CA ASP A 68 -12.78 6.19 6.44
C ASP A 68 -12.97 7.31 5.41
N ASN A 69 -12.72 8.55 5.79
CA ASN A 69 -12.80 9.71 4.90
C ASN A 69 -11.78 9.62 3.75
N LEU A 70 -10.58 9.07 4.01
CA LEU A 70 -9.59 8.81 2.96
C LEU A 70 -10.09 7.75 1.97
N LEU A 71 -10.66 6.65 2.45
CA LEU A 71 -11.21 5.59 1.60
C LEU A 71 -12.37 6.10 0.75
N GLU A 72 -13.29 6.88 1.33
CA GLU A 72 -14.39 7.50 0.60
C GLU A 72 -13.89 8.52 -0.44
N PHE A 73 -12.83 9.27 -0.13
CA PHE A 73 -12.19 10.15 -1.09
C PHE A 73 -11.60 9.37 -2.27
N LEU A 74 -10.90 8.27 -2.00
CA LEU A 74 -10.33 7.40 -3.03
C LEU A 74 -11.42 6.76 -3.90
N GLU A 75 -12.52 6.29 -3.29
CA GLU A 75 -13.66 5.70 -4.00
C GLU A 75 -14.30 6.69 -4.98
N LYS A 76 -14.56 7.92 -4.54
CA LYS A 76 -15.12 8.98 -5.41
C LYS A 76 -14.28 9.23 -6.66
N LYS A 77 -12.99 8.95 -6.61
CA LYS A 77 -12.06 9.13 -7.73
C LYS A 77 -11.91 7.89 -8.62
N ASN A 78 -12.06 6.71 -8.05
CA ASN A 78 -11.62 5.46 -8.68
C ASN A 78 -12.71 4.38 -8.78
N LYS A 79 -13.94 4.64 -8.34
CA LYS A 79 -15.10 3.73 -8.29
C LYS A 79 -14.95 2.58 -7.28
N ASN A 80 -13.88 1.77 -7.36
CA ASN A 80 -13.70 0.64 -6.47
C ASN A 80 -12.35 0.73 -5.75
N ILE A 81 -12.40 0.51 -4.45
CA ILE A 81 -11.22 0.42 -3.58
C ILE A 81 -11.21 -0.96 -2.93
N MET A 82 -10.13 -1.68 -3.13
CA MET A 82 -9.85 -2.87 -2.34
C MET A 82 -8.72 -2.53 -1.37
N PHE A 83 -8.89 -2.83 -0.10
CA PHE A 83 -7.87 -2.48 0.87
C PHE A 83 -7.62 -3.58 1.88
N SER A 84 -6.39 -3.65 2.37
CA SER A 84 -5.96 -4.51 3.45
C SER A 84 -5.39 -3.70 4.61
N SER A 85 -5.29 -4.31 5.77
CA SER A 85 -4.61 -3.78 6.94
C SER A 85 -3.47 -4.70 7.37
N GLU A 86 -2.70 -4.26 8.34
CA GLU A 86 -1.71 -5.11 9.01
C GLU A 86 -2.39 -6.28 9.72
N LEU A 87 -1.75 -7.44 9.66
CA LEU A 87 -2.18 -8.62 10.42
C LEU A 87 -2.16 -8.32 11.93
N ASN A 88 -3.01 -9.00 12.69
CA ASN A 88 -3.05 -8.95 14.15
C ASN A 88 -3.52 -7.62 14.79
N ASN A 89 -4.11 -6.70 14.03
CA ASN A 89 -4.73 -5.51 14.62
C ASN A 89 -6.25 -5.67 14.75
N ASN A 90 -6.68 -6.43 15.75
CA ASN A 90 -8.09 -6.81 15.93
C ASN A 90 -9.04 -5.60 16.05
N HIS A 91 -8.63 -4.52 16.73
CA HIS A 91 -9.46 -3.33 16.89
C HIS A 91 -9.76 -2.66 15.53
N VAL A 92 -8.71 -2.45 14.73
CA VAL A 92 -8.81 -1.85 13.40
C VAL A 92 -9.59 -2.76 12.45
N ASN A 93 -9.27 -4.06 12.46
CA ASN A 93 -9.94 -5.03 11.61
C ASN A 93 -11.43 -5.13 11.93
N ASN A 94 -11.81 -5.12 13.20
CA ASN A 94 -13.22 -5.13 13.62
C ASN A 94 -13.98 -3.86 13.18
N HIS A 95 -13.32 -2.68 13.19
CA HIS A 95 -13.93 -1.47 12.66
C HIS A 95 -14.24 -1.61 11.17
N PHE A 96 -13.28 -2.06 10.38
CA PHE A 96 -13.44 -2.22 8.93
C PHE A 96 -14.44 -3.32 8.57
N LEU A 97 -14.43 -4.45 9.30
CA LEU A 97 -15.42 -5.54 9.12
C LEU A 97 -16.86 -5.10 9.37
N LYS A 98 -17.08 -4.14 10.27
CA LYS A 98 -18.42 -3.61 10.58
C LYS A 98 -18.92 -2.63 9.52
N LYS A 99 -18.00 -1.90 8.88
CA LYS A 99 -18.34 -0.75 8.03
C LYS A 99 -18.31 -1.05 6.54
N TYR A 100 -17.47 -1.98 6.08
CA TYR A 100 -17.24 -2.21 4.67
C TYR A 100 -17.59 -3.62 4.22
N ASN A 101 -17.85 -3.78 2.93
CA ASN A 101 -17.87 -5.09 2.32
C ASN A 101 -16.53 -5.77 2.63
N SER A 102 -16.53 -7.04 2.99
CA SER A 102 -15.31 -7.69 3.42
C SER A 102 -15.18 -9.12 2.92
N PHE A 103 -13.94 -9.53 2.76
CA PHE A 103 -13.56 -10.92 2.56
C PHE A 103 -12.48 -11.32 3.57
N ASP A 104 -12.77 -12.36 4.35
CA ASP A 104 -11.84 -12.95 5.30
C ASP A 104 -11.12 -14.12 4.63
N PHE A 105 -9.83 -13.96 4.35
CA PHE A 105 -9.03 -14.97 3.63
C PHE A 105 -8.74 -16.20 4.49
N TYR A 106 -8.66 -16.03 5.80
CA TYR A 106 -8.45 -17.14 6.72
C TYR A 106 -9.69 -18.05 6.79
N ASN A 107 -10.86 -17.46 7.04
CA ASN A 107 -12.12 -18.19 7.17
C ASN A 107 -12.83 -18.42 5.82
N LYS A 108 -12.35 -17.85 4.73
CA LYS A 108 -12.97 -17.89 3.39
C LYS A 108 -14.42 -17.41 3.37
N THR A 109 -14.73 -16.43 4.21
CA THR A 109 -16.07 -15.88 4.34
C THR A 109 -16.17 -14.50 3.70
N LYS A 110 -17.32 -14.23 3.06
CA LYS A 110 -17.66 -12.96 2.46
C LYS A 110 -18.79 -12.30 3.23
N LYS A 111 -18.64 -11.00 3.50
CA LYS A 111 -19.67 -10.17 4.08
C LYS A 111 -19.92 -8.94 3.21
N ASN A 112 -21.15 -8.79 2.73
CA ASN A 112 -21.61 -7.59 2.05
C ASN A 112 -22.43 -6.75 3.03
N ILE A 113 -22.07 -5.48 3.18
CA ILE A 113 -22.74 -4.54 4.09
C ILE A 113 -23.51 -3.49 3.30
N ASN A 114 -22.96 -3.05 2.17
CA ASN A 114 -23.54 -2.02 1.33
C ASN A 114 -23.10 -2.18 -0.13
N GLU A 115 -23.70 -1.41 -1.04
CA GLU A 115 -23.36 -1.40 -2.46
C GLU A 115 -22.13 -0.52 -2.81
N ARG A 116 -21.48 0.08 -1.80
CA ARG A 116 -20.29 0.90 -2.03
C ARG A 116 -19.14 0.06 -2.55
N GLY A 117 -18.37 0.63 -3.44
CA GLY A 117 -17.20 0.01 -4.05
C GLY A 117 -15.97 -0.07 -3.14
N ILE A 118 -16.13 -0.14 -1.81
CA ILE A 118 -15.05 -0.27 -0.84
C ILE A 118 -15.08 -1.66 -0.22
N TYR A 119 -13.99 -2.41 -0.39
CA TYR A 119 -13.86 -3.82 0.02
C TYR A 119 -12.67 -3.99 0.95
N PHE A 120 -12.92 -4.44 2.17
CA PHE A 120 -11.89 -4.79 3.12
C PHE A 120 -11.46 -6.25 2.97
N LEU A 121 -10.16 -6.46 2.84
CA LEU A 121 -9.53 -7.78 2.71
C LEU A 121 -8.86 -8.11 4.04
N LYS A 122 -9.52 -8.94 4.84
CA LYS A 122 -9.00 -9.37 6.14
C LYS A 122 -8.05 -10.54 5.97
N ASP A 123 -6.93 -10.52 6.69
CA ASP A 123 -5.93 -11.59 6.77
C ASP A 123 -5.40 -12.07 5.41
N VAL A 124 -5.30 -11.13 4.45
CA VAL A 124 -4.70 -11.39 3.15
C VAL A 124 -3.18 -11.35 3.23
N GLU A 125 -2.53 -12.40 2.78
CA GLU A 125 -1.07 -12.52 2.79
C GLU A 125 -0.53 -13.33 1.60
N GLY A 126 0.79 -13.35 1.47
CA GLY A 126 1.50 -14.20 0.52
C GLY A 126 1.02 -14.05 -0.91
N TYR A 127 0.70 -15.18 -1.52
CA TYR A 127 0.29 -15.25 -2.93
C TYR A 127 -1.03 -14.54 -3.23
N ASP A 128 -1.97 -14.55 -2.30
CA ASP A 128 -3.25 -13.89 -2.47
C ASP A 128 -3.07 -12.37 -2.54
N LEU A 129 -2.23 -11.82 -1.66
CA LEU A 129 -1.88 -10.41 -1.67
C LEU A 129 -1.17 -10.01 -2.97
N PHE A 130 -0.22 -10.85 -3.44
CA PHE A 130 0.49 -10.63 -4.69
C PHE A 130 -0.47 -10.60 -5.89
N ASP A 131 -1.40 -11.55 -5.98
CA ASP A 131 -2.39 -11.60 -7.06
C ASP A 131 -3.36 -10.41 -7.03
N ILE A 132 -3.77 -9.97 -5.85
CA ILE A 132 -4.59 -8.77 -5.67
C ILE A 132 -3.86 -7.53 -6.17
N VAL A 133 -2.60 -7.35 -5.78
CA VAL A 133 -1.77 -6.24 -6.27
C VAL A 133 -1.56 -6.33 -7.78
N LYS A 134 -1.30 -7.53 -8.30
CA LYS A 134 -1.13 -7.79 -9.74
C LYS A 134 -2.36 -7.40 -10.56
N LYS A 135 -3.56 -7.64 -10.05
CA LYS A 135 -4.83 -7.32 -10.74
C LYS A 135 -5.26 -5.86 -10.56
N SER A 136 -4.71 -5.13 -9.59
CA SER A 136 -5.07 -3.72 -9.37
C SER A 136 -4.65 -2.82 -10.53
N ASN A 137 -5.39 -1.71 -10.73
CA ASN A 137 -5.02 -0.67 -11.68
C ASN A 137 -3.91 0.22 -11.13
N ASN A 138 -4.04 0.60 -9.87
CA ASN A 138 -3.10 1.45 -9.14
C ASN A 138 -2.93 0.94 -7.71
N VAL A 139 -1.81 1.29 -7.10
CA VAL A 139 -1.53 0.99 -5.69
C VAL A 139 -1.31 2.27 -4.92
N VAL A 140 -2.01 2.41 -3.81
CA VAL A 140 -1.85 3.50 -2.84
C VAL A 140 -1.46 2.87 -1.50
N ALA A 141 -0.24 3.04 -1.08
CA ALA A 141 0.24 2.37 0.14
C ALA A 141 1.35 3.16 0.85
N PRO A 142 1.48 3.01 2.17
CA PRO A 142 2.71 3.39 2.87
C PRO A 142 3.92 2.68 2.27
N GLU A 143 5.07 3.33 2.37
CA GLU A 143 6.33 2.70 1.99
C GLU A 143 6.54 1.37 2.72
N GLY A 144 6.93 0.33 1.98
CA GLY A 144 7.14 -1.02 2.48
C GLY A 144 6.94 -2.09 1.43
N ILE A 145 6.71 -3.32 1.86
CA ILE A 145 6.64 -4.49 0.97
C ILE A 145 5.60 -4.33 -0.15
N ILE A 146 4.47 -3.68 0.11
CA ILE A 146 3.42 -3.47 -0.89
C ILE A 146 3.90 -2.57 -2.02
N THR A 147 4.64 -1.51 -1.73
CA THR A 147 5.19 -0.62 -2.75
C THR A 147 6.28 -1.31 -3.57
N HIS A 148 7.10 -2.16 -2.96
CA HIS A 148 8.08 -2.98 -3.67
C HIS A 148 7.40 -4.01 -4.58
N MET A 149 6.40 -4.71 -4.08
CA MET A 149 5.60 -5.67 -4.84
C MET A 149 4.94 -5.00 -6.05
N ALA A 150 4.31 -3.84 -5.85
CA ALA A 150 3.68 -3.07 -6.92
C ALA A 150 4.70 -2.57 -7.95
N TYR A 151 5.88 -2.16 -7.51
CA TYR A 151 6.97 -1.77 -8.40
C TYR A 151 7.43 -2.93 -9.27
N PHE A 152 7.69 -4.09 -8.65
CA PHE A 152 8.04 -5.33 -9.37
C PHE A 152 6.98 -5.67 -10.42
N LEU A 153 5.71 -5.60 -10.08
CA LEU A 153 4.58 -5.84 -10.98
C LEU A 153 4.33 -4.72 -12.00
N LYS A 154 5.21 -3.71 -12.05
CA LYS A 154 5.12 -2.53 -12.94
C LYS A 154 3.79 -1.76 -12.81
N LYS A 155 3.19 -1.77 -11.61
CA LYS A 155 1.96 -1.04 -11.32
C LYS A 155 2.26 0.43 -11.03
N PRO A 156 1.37 1.35 -11.39
CA PRO A 156 1.45 2.74 -10.92
C PRO A 156 1.31 2.79 -9.39
N ILE A 157 2.22 3.51 -8.74
CA ILE A 157 2.28 3.57 -7.27
C ILE A 157 2.14 5.01 -6.81
N LEU A 158 1.30 5.22 -5.81
CA LEU A 158 1.29 6.40 -4.98
C LEU A 158 1.71 6.04 -3.56
N ALA A 159 2.98 6.21 -3.26
CA ALA A 159 3.51 5.93 -1.93
C ALA A 159 3.14 7.04 -0.94
N LEU A 160 2.59 6.63 0.20
CA LEU A 160 2.22 7.51 1.29
C LEU A 160 3.35 7.52 2.32
N MET A 161 3.89 8.69 2.59
CA MET A 161 5.05 8.85 3.46
C MET A 161 4.78 9.87 4.56
N HIS A 162 5.41 9.68 5.68
CA HIS A 162 5.53 10.69 6.71
C HIS A 162 6.98 10.75 7.18
N PHE A 163 7.54 11.94 7.16
CA PHE A 163 8.89 12.16 7.64
C PHE A 163 8.86 12.87 8.99
N ASN A 164 9.31 12.19 10.01
CA ASN A 164 9.56 12.84 11.31
C ASN A 164 10.89 13.60 11.22
N LEU A 165 10.78 14.83 10.73
CA LEU A 165 11.96 15.61 10.36
C LEU A 165 12.45 16.39 11.56
N LYS A 166 13.63 16.06 12.03
CA LYS A 166 14.35 16.90 12.98
C LYS A 166 14.95 18.14 12.30
N ASN A 167 15.23 18.02 10.99
CA ASN A 167 15.81 19.13 10.21
C ASN A 167 15.63 18.94 8.69
N LYS A 168 15.88 20.02 7.93
CA LYS A 168 15.77 20.04 6.46
C LYS A 168 16.70 19.03 5.76
N ARG A 169 17.87 18.74 6.34
CA ARG A 169 18.85 17.81 5.77
C ARG A 169 18.33 16.37 5.79
N ASP A 170 17.68 15.96 6.89
CA ASP A 170 17.08 14.63 7.00
C ASP A 170 15.96 14.46 5.98
N PHE A 171 15.16 15.48 5.76
CA PHE A 171 14.14 15.50 4.70
C PHE A 171 14.72 15.25 3.32
N ILE A 172 15.72 16.02 2.93
CA ILE A 172 16.36 15.90 1.63
C ILE A 172 16.95 14.51 1.46
N ASN A 173 17.64 14.00 2.49
CA ASN A 173 18.25 12.68 2.45
C ASN A 173 17.20 11.56 2.28
N GLN A 174 16.05 11.65 2.94
CA GLN A 174 14.98 10.68 2.79
C GLN A 174 14.35 10.73 1.39
N ILE A 175 14.14 11.94 0.85
CA ILE A 175 13.65 12.09 -0.53
C ILE A 175 14.63 11.49 -1.54
N ILE A 176 15.93 11.73 -1.36
CA ILE A 176 16.96 11.17 -2.23
C ILE A 176 16.94 9.65 -2.16
N SER A 177 16.91 9.07 -0.95
CA SER A 177 16.77 7.62 -0.76
C SER A 177 15.55 7.06 -1.49
N CYS A 178 14.37 7.66 -1.31
CA CYS A 178 13.17 7.20 -1.99
C CYS A 178 13.30 7.22 -3.52
N LYS A 179 13.95 8.24 -4.08
CA LYS A 179 14.19 8.33 -5.53
C LYS A 179 15.22 7.32 -6.02
N GLU A 180 16.18 6.97 -5.18
CA GLU A 180 17.19 5.94 -5.50
C GLU A 180 16.57 4.52 -5.50
N TRP A 181 15.57 4.28 -4.66
CA TRP A 181 14.89 2.99 -4.59
C TRP A 181 13.88 2.78 -5.72
N PHE A 182 13.25 3.85 -6.19
CA PHE A 182 12.15 3.77 -7.15
C PHE A 182 12.35 4.79 -8.28
N PRO A 183 12.78 4.35 -9.46
CA PRO A 183 12.86 5.23 -10.63
C PRO A 183 11.50 5.86 -10.97
N PRO A 184 11.48 7.12 -11.44
CA PRO A 184 10.30 7.99 -11.36
C PRO A 184 9.17 7.72 -12.35
N SER A 185 9.27 6.78 -13.27
CA SER A 185 8.29 6.66 -14.35
C SER A 185 6.89 6.19 -13.95
N LYS A 186 6.78 5.36 -12.90
CA LYS A 186 5.50 4.87 -12.37
C LYS A 186 5.33 5.05 -10.86
N TYR A 187 6.35 5.57 -10.20
CA TYR A 187 6.36 5.76 -8.76
C TYR A 187 6.19 7.23 -8.41
N LYS A 188 5.12 7.54 -7.73
CA LYS A 188 4.89 8.85 -7.14
C LYS A 188 4.84 8.73 -5.63
N PHE A 189 5.23 9.75 -4.90
CA PHE A 189 5.07 9.77 -3.46
C PHE A 189 4.44 11.07 -2.98
N ILE A 190 3.75 10.98 -1.85
CA ILE A 190 3.17 12.12 -1.14
C ILE A 190 3.61 12.07 0.31
N VAL A 191 4.13 13.19 0.78
CA VAL A 191 4.42 13.38 2.20
C VAL A 191 3.16 13.86 2.89
N LEU A 192 2.60 12.98 3.71
CA LEU A 192 1.43 13.27 4.53
C LEU A 192 1.81 14.11 5.75
N LYS A 193 0.86 14.84 6.26
CA LYS A 193 0.97 15.67 7.46
C LYS A 193 -0.04 15.22 8.51
N LYS A 194 0.22 15.52 9.77
CA LYS A 194 -0.73 15.27 10.87
C LYS A 194 -2.11 15.91 10.60
N ASN A 195 -2.14 17.10 10.00
CA ASN A 195 -3.39 17.71 9.57
C ASN A 195 -3.95 16.97 8.37
N PHE A 196 -5.05 16.24 8.58
CA PHE A 196 -5.74 15.42 7.59
C PHE A 196 -6.16 16.23 6.36
N ALA A 197 -6.85 17.35 6.54
CA ALA A 197 -7.35 18.17 5.44
C ALA A 197 -6.23 18.66 4.51
N LYS A 198 -5.06 19.05 5.07
CA LYS A 198 -3.89 19.43 4.27
C LYS A 198 -3.33 18.25 3.47
N SER A 199 -3.43 17.04 3.99
CA SER A 199 -2.98 15.82 3.31
C SER A 199 -3.94 15.44 2.18
N ILE A 200 -5.25 15.49 2.40
CA ILE A 200 -6.25 15.24 1.36
C ILE A 200 -6.14 16.25 0.21
N ASN A 201 -5.93 17.54 0.51
CA ASN A 201 -5.69 18.55 -0.53
C ASN A 201 -4.46 18.26 -1.40
N LYS A 202 -3.43 17.64 -0.84
CA LYS A 202 -2.27 17.20 -1.63
C LYS A 202 -2.58 15.96 -2.47
N LEU A 203 -3.33 15.01 -1.90
CA LEU A 203 -3.76 13.81 -2.60
C LEU A 203 -4.62 14.16 -3.81
N SER A 204 -5.55 15.10 -3.66
CA SER A 204 -6.46 15.53 -4.75
C SER A 204 -5.75 16.09 -5.98
N LYS A 205 -4.54 16.61 -5.81
CA LYS A 205 -3.69 17.13 -6.90
C LYS A 205 -2.84 16.05 -7.59
N ARG A 206 -2.83 14.82 -7.09
CA ARG A 206 -1.95 13.73 -7.55
C ARG A 206 -2.70 12.51 -8.06
N ILE A 207 -3.96 12.36 -7.67
CA ILE A 207 -4.93 11.37 -8.12
C ILE A 207 -5.90 12.05 -9.08
#